data_903c3ca2ea7b081df8002e9d7e8aee39
#
_entry.id   903c3ca2ea7b081df8002e9d7e8aee39
#
_cell.length_a   1.000
_cell.length_b   1.000
_cell.length_c   1.000
_cell.angle_alpha   90.00
_cell.angle_beta   90.00
_cell.angle_gamma   90.00
#
_symmetry.space_group_name_H-M   'P 1'
#
loop_
_entity.id
_entity.type
_entity.pdbx_description
1 polymer ?
#
loop_
_entity_poly.entity_id
_entity_poly.type
_entity_poly.pdbx_seq_one_letter_code
_entity_poly.pdbx_strand_id
1 'polypeptide(L)'
;MAELLVDTDVCIDHLDGTRRLPRRGRLGYSVITRAELLAGDPQHDPAIRRLLAGMDELVVDRRVADRAGALRRAGLRMPDALIAATAIVHNLTLVTRNTANFRKAPGLRLRAA
;
A
#
# COMPACT_ATOMS: atom_id res chain seq x y z
N MET A 1 9.97 -10.58 7.71
CA MET A 1 8.92 -9.59 7.94
C MET A 1 9.10 -8.40 6.99
N ALA A 2 8.01 -7.85 6.48
CA ALA A 2 8.07 -6.69 5.60
C ALA A 2 8.70 -5.50 6.33
N GLU A 3 9.46 -4.70 5.61
CA GLU A 3 10.08 -3.46 6.07
C GLU A 3 9.45 -2.25 5.41
N LEU A 4 8.99 -2.42 4.17
CA LEU A 4 8.34 -1.39 3.38
C LEU A 4 6.95 -1.87 2.99
N LEU A 5 6.00 -0.95 3.00
CA LEU A 5 4.67 -1.19 2.45
C LEU A 5 4.59 -0.45 1.11
N VAL A 6 4.27 -1.16 0.03
CA VAL A 6 4.15 -0.51 -1.29
C VAL A 6 2.69 -0.15 -1.55
N ASP A 7 2.48 1.09 -1.98
CA ASP A 7 1.17 1.60 -2.36
C ASP A 7 0.72 0.99 -3.70
N THR A 8 -0.57 1.02 -3.95
CA THR A 8 -1.17 0.48 -5.17
C THR A 8 -0.55 1.08 -6.43
N ASP A 9 -0.30 2.40 -6.45
CA ASP A 9 0.28 3.08 -7.60
C ASP A 9 1.69 2.56 -7.95
N VAL A 10 2.46 2.17 -6.94
CA VAL A 10 3.81 1.60 -7.14
C VAL A 10 3.70 0.21 -7.78
N CYS A 11 2.70 -0.58 -7.37
CA CYS A 11 2.44 -1.88 -7.98
C CYS A 11 2.01 -1.72 -9.45
N ILE A 12 1.15 -0.75 -9.75
CA ILE A 12 0.70 -0.45 -11.11
C ILE A 12 1.89 -0.09 -11.99
N ASP A 13 2.77 0.78 -11.51
CA ASP A 13 3.96 1.19 -12.27
C ASP A 13 4.87 0.01 -12.57
N HIS A 14 5.03 -0.90 -11.62
CA HIS A 14 5.84 -2.10 -11.84
C HIS A 14 5.20 -3.01 -12.89
N LEU A 15 3.89 -3.19 -12.83
CA LEU A 15 3.15 -4.05 -13.76
C LEU A 15 3.16 -3.50 -15.19
N ASP A 16 3.12 -2.17 -15.36
CA ASP A 16 3.15 -1.56 -16.69
C ASP A 16 4.57 -1.26 -17.18
N GLY A 17 5.59 -1.56 -16.38
CA GLY A 17 6.99 -1.39 -16.77
C GLY A 17 7.54 0.01 -16.59
N THR A 18 6.75 0.95 -16.05
CA THR A 18 7.18 2.34 -15.89
C THR A 18 8.25 2.49 -14.80
N ARG A 19 8.14 1.71 -13.73
CA ARG A 19 9.03 1.80 -12.58
C ARG A 19 9.11 0.45 -11.88
N ARG A 20 10.30 0.09 -11.38
CA ARG A 20 10.47 -1.17 -10.67
C ARG A 20 10.15 -1.01 -9.20
N LEU A 21 9.72 -2.11 -8.56
CA LEU A 21 9.61 -2.18 -7.11
C LEU A 21 10.98 -1.97 -6.46
N PRO A 22 11.03 -1.47 -5.20
CA PRO A 22 12.27 -1.45 -4.44
C PRO A 22 12.90 -2.84 -4.38
N ARG A 23 14.21 -2.91 -4.56
CA ARG A 23 14.93 -4.20 -4.60
C ARG A 23 15.46 -4.64 -3.26
N ARG A 24 15.60 -3.72 -2.32
CA ARG A 24 16.16 -4.00 -0.99
C ARG A 24 15.05 -4.05 0.03
N GLY A 25 15.21 -4.98 0.96
CA GLY A 25 14.26 -5.19 2.03
C GLY A 25 13.09 -6.04 1.59
N ARG A 26 12.36 -6.52 2.56
CA ARG A 26 11.17 -7.32 2.32
C ARG A 26 9.97 -6.40 2.14
N LEU A 27 9.22 -6.61 1.08
CA LEU A 27 8.08 -5.77 0.73
C LEU A 27 6.79 -6.39 1.23
N GLY A 28 5.89 -5.53 1.70
CA GLY A 28 4.52 -5.89 2.01
C GLY A 28 3.55 -5.01 1.24
N TYR A 29 2.31 -5.41 1.22
CA TYR A 29 1.22 -4.64 0.65
C TYR A 29 -0.06 -4.87 1.46
N SER A 30 -0.95 -3.87 1.46
CA SER A 30 -2.25 -4.01 2.09
C SER A 30 -3.17 -4.89 1.24
N VAL A 31 -4.01 -5.71 1.87
CA VAL A 31 -5.07 -6.46 1.16
C VAL A 31 -5.96 -5.51 0.35
N ILE A 32 -6.05 -4.24 0.71
CA ILE A 32 -6.75 -3.23 -0.07
C ILE A 32 -6.11 -3.05 -1.46
N THR A 33 -4.78 -3.08 -1.52
CA THR A 33 -4.07 -3.02 -2.81
C THR A 33 -4.45 -4.20 -3.69
N ARG A 34 -4.58 -5.40 -3.13
CA ARG A 34 -5.08 -6.57 -3.88
C ARG A 34 -6.43 -6.27 -4.51
N ALA A 35 -7.37 -5.75 -3.72
CA ALA A 35 -8.72 -5.44 -4.21
C ALA A 35 -8.69 -4.39 -5.31
N GLU A 36 -7.87 -3.35 -5.15
CA GLU A 36 -7.76 -2.30 -6.15
C GLU A 36 -7.18 -2.81 -7.47
N LEU A 37 -6.13 -3.63 -7.40
CA LEU A 37 -5.50 -4.18 -8.59
C LEU A 37 -6.44 -5.14 -9.33
N LEU A 38 -7.13 -6.01 -8.60
CA LEU A 38 -8.03 -7.00 -9.19
C LEU A 38 -9.36 -6.41 -9.66
N ALA A 39 -9.66 -5.15 -9.33
CA ALA A 39 -10.84 -4.46 -9.82
C ALA A 39 -10.72 -4.03 -11.29
N GLY A 40 -9.53 -4.07 -11.86
CA GLY A 40 -9.28 -3.71 -13.26
C GLY A 40 -9.63 -4.83 -14.23
N ASP A 41 -8.97 -4.83 -15.38
CA ASP A 41 -9.22 -5.82 -16.44
C ASP A 41 -8.79 -7.22 -16.01
N PRO A 42 -9.70 -8.23 -16.04
CA PRO A 42 -9.37 -9.59 -15.63
C PRO A 42 -8.20 -10.24 -16.38
N GLN A 43 -7.89 -9.80 -17.59
CA GLN A 43 -6.76 -10.35 -18.33
C GLN A 43 -5.42 -10.10 -17.62
N HIS A 44 -5.35 -9.12 -16.72
CA HIS A 44 -4.15 -8.81 -15.94
C HIS A 44 -4.04 -9.62 -14.66
N ASP A 45 -5.08 -10.35 -14.26
CA ASP A 45 -5.11 -11.09 -13.00
C ASP A 45 -3.92 -12.03 -12.81
N PRO A 46 -3.48 -12.82 -13.79
CA PRO A 46 -2.33 -13.71 -13.59
C PRO A 46 -1.05 -12.95 -13.23
N ALA A 47 -0.78 -11.82 -13.88
CA ALA A 47 0.39 -11.00 -13.60
C ALA A 47 0.30 -10.36 -12.22
N ILE A 48 -0.90 -9.86 -11.84
CA ILE A 48 -1.16 -9.27 -10.53
C ILE A 48 -0.91 -10.30 -9.43
N ARG A 49 -1.48 -11.49 -9.56
CA ARG A 49 -1.34 -12.54 -8.54
C ARG A 49 0.10 -12.99 -8.41
N ARG A 50 0.83 -13.05 -9.51
CA ARG A 50 2.26 -13.40 -9.50
C ARG A 50 3.08 -12.33 -8.76
N LEU A 51 2.81 -11.06 -9.01
CA LEU A 51 3.48 -9.96 -8.32
C LEU A 51 3.22 -10.04 -6.81
N LEU A 52 1.96 -10.17 -6.41
CA LEU A 52 1.56 -10.17 -5.01
C LEU A 52 2.10 -11.40 -4.26
N ALA A 53 2.24 -12.54 -4.92
CA ALA A 53 2.76 -13.76 -4.31
C ALA A 53 4.20 -13.61 -3.81
N GLY A 54 4.95 -12.65 -4.35
CA GLY A 54 6.33 -12.37 -3.94
C GLY A 54 6.45 -11.41 -2.75
N MET A 55 5.33 -10.94 -2.21
CA MET A 55 5.31 -9.96 -1.11
C MET A 55 4.44 -10.46 0.05
N ASP A 56 4.61 -9.85 1.21
CA ASP A 56 3.77 -10.16 2.37
C ASP A 56 2.43 -9.40 2.27
N GLU A 57 1.34 -10.13 2.38
CA GLU A 57 0.01 -9.51 2.42
C GLU A 57 -0.35 -9.15 3.86
N LEU A 58 -0.75 -7.90 4.07
CA LEU A 58 -1.17 -7.40 5.38
C LEU A 58 -2.68 -7.12 5.36
N VAL A 59 -3.39 -7.73 6.31
CA VAL A 59 -4.84 -7.64 6.36
C VAL A 59 -5.30 -6.39 7.11
N VAL A 60 -6.56 -6.01 6.88
CA VAL A 60 -7.20 -4.94 7.63
C VAL A 60 -7.89 -5.58 8.84
N ASP A 61 -7.24 -5.52 9.98
CA ASP A 61 -7.79 -5.96 11.25
C ASP A 61 -8.43 -4.77 12.00
N ARG A 62 -8.87 -5.01 13.23
CA ARG A 62 -9.50 -3.97 14.04
C ARG A 62 -8.56 -2.79 14.30
N ARG A 63 -7.29 -3.04 14.60
CA ARG A 63 -6.32 -1.97 14.87
C ARG A 63 -6.11 -1.09 13.65
N VAL A 64 -6.01 -1.70 12.48
CA VAL A 64 -5.89 -0.97 11.21
C VAL A 64 -7.16 -0.15 10.95
N ALA A 65 -8.33 -0.75 11.14
CA ALA A 65 -9.61 -0.06 10.93
C ALA A 65 -9.76 1.15 11.88
N ASP A 66 -9.42 0.99 13.15
CA ASP A 66 -9.49 2.09 14.12
C ASP A 66 -8.58 3.24 13.73
N ARG A 67 -7.34 2.92 13.35
CA ARG A 67 -6.38 3.94 12.92
C ARG A 67 -6.85 4.62 11.62
N ALA A 68 -7.41 3.86 10.68
CA ALA A 68 -7.93 4.42 9.43
C ALA A 68 -9.05 5.43 9.70
N GLY A 69 -9.91 5.15 10.68
CA GLY A 69 -10.94 6.10 11.09
C GLY A 69 -10.36 7.43 11.56
N ALA A 70 -9.29 7.39 12.36
CA ALA A 70 -8.59 8.59 12.81
C ALA A 70 -7.96 9.34 11.62
N LEU A 71 -7.38 8.62 10.66
CA LEU A 71 -6.75 9.23 9.48
C LEU A 71 -7.80 9.87 8.56
N ARG A 72 -9.00 9.31 8.50
CA ARG A 72 -10.11 9.94 7.77
C ARG A 72 -10.41 11.33 8.34
N ARG A 73 -10.43 11.46 9.66
CA ARG A 73 -10.64 12.76 10.30
C ARG A 73 -9.48 13.74 10.02
N ALA A 74 -8.28 13.21 9.77
CA ALA A 74 -7.12 14.03 9.39
C ALA A 74 -7.12 14.42 7.91
N GLY A 75 -8.08 13.92 7.12
CA GLY A 75 -8.26 14.32 5.73
C GLY A 75 -7.89 13.29 4.67
N LEU A 76 -7.47 12.08 5.06
CA LEU A 76 -7.24 11.01 4.09
C LEU A 76 -8.57 10.39 3.68
N ARG A 77 -8.69 10.06 2.40
CA ARG A 77 -9.84 9.31 1.89
C ARG A 77 -9.59 7.81 2.00
N MET A 78 -10.66 7.02 2.11
CA MET A 78 -10.58 5.60 1.83
C MET A 78 -10.36 5.43 0.30
N PRO A 79 -9.53 4.51 -0.17
CA PRO A 79 -8.80 3.49 0.57
C PRO A 79 -7.45 3.94 1.14
N ASP A 80 -6.97 5.14 0.83
CA ASP A 80 -5.64 5.60 1.27
C ASP A 80 -5.49 5.56 2.80
N ALA A 81 -6.56 5.91 3.54
CA ALA A 81 -6.55 5.84 4.99
C ALA A 81 -6.27 4.42 5.49
N LEU A 82 -6.80 3.40 4.83
CA LEU A 82 -6.58 2.00 5.19
C LEU A 82 -5.13 1.56 4.89
N ILE A 83 -4.59 2.01 3.77
CA ILE A 83 -3.20 1.70 3.39
C ILE A 83 -2.23 2.37 4.37
N ALA A 84 -2.43 3.65 4.65
CA ALA A 84 -1.60 4.39 5.60
C ALA A 84 -1.69 3.79 7.01
N ALA A 85 -2.89 3.44 7.45
CA ALA A 85 -3.11 2.81 8.75
C ALA A 85 -2.38 1.47 8.86
N THR A 86 -2.36 0.69 7.79
CA THR A 86 -1.62 -0.57 7.75
C THR A 86 -0.13 -0.33 7.99
N ALA A 87 0.45 0.66 7.32
CA ALA A 87 1.86 1.00 7.51
C ALA A 87 2.15 1.45 8.94
N ILE A 88 1.30 2.30 9.52
CA ILE A 88 1.49 2.82 10.87
C ILE A 88 1.40 1.69 11.91
N VAL A 89 0.37 0.86 11.84
CA VAL A 89 0.13 -0.23 12.81
C VAL A 89 1.28 -1.23 12.78
N HIS A 90 1.80 -1.54 11.60
CA HIS A 90 2.89 -2.50 11.44
C HIS A 90 4.28 -1.86 11.47
N ASN A 91 4.35 -0.55 11.72
CA ASN A 91 5.62 0.19 11.81
C ASN A 91 6.46 0.08 10.54
N LEU A 92 5.80 0.22 9.39
CA LEU A 92 6.42 0.15 8.07
C LEU A 92 6.52 1.54 7.45
N THR A 93 7.50 1.72 6.57
CA THR A 93 7.58 2.92 5.72
C THR A 93 6.73 2.68 4.47
N LEU A 94 5.84 3.62 4.16
CA LEU A 94 5.01 3.55 2.95
C LEU A 94 5.79 4.10 1.76
N VAL A 95 5.90 3.31 0.71
CA VAL A 95 6.48 3.73 -0.57
C VAL A 95 5.35 4.09 -1.52
N THR A 96 5.31 5.34 -1.98
CA THR A 96 4.22 5.85 -2.81
C THR A 96 4.70 6.95 -3.74
N ARG A 97 4.03 7.14 -4.87
CA ARG A 97 4.20 8.32 -5.72
C ARG A 97 3.47 9.54 -5.15
N ASN A 98 2.44 9.33 -4.36
CA ASN A 98 1.54 10.39 -3.89
C ASN A 98 1.89 10.83 -2.48
N THR A 99 3.13 11.25 -2.27
CA THR A 99 3.59 11.67 -0.94
C THR A 99 2.82 12.88 -0.40
N ALA A 100 2.42 13.79 -1.28
CA ALA A 100 1.68 15.00 -0.86
C ALA A 100 0.38 14.63 -0.14
N ASN A 101 -0.38 13.65 -0.66
CA ASN A 101 -1.62 13.21 -0.03
C ASN A 101 -1.35 12.54 1.32
N PHE A 102 -0.36 11.66 1.37
CA PHE A 102 -0.08 10.87 2.58
C PHE A 102 0.60 11.68 3.69
N ARG A 103 1.15 12.86 3.39
CA ARG A 103 1.68 13.76 4.44
C ARG A 103 0.63 14.19 5.44
N LYS A 104 -0.64 14.10 5.11
CA LYS A 104 -1.74 14.38 6.03
C LYS A 104 -1.87 13.37 7.16
N ALA A 105 -1.18 12.23 7.06
CA ALA A 105 -1.29 11.14 8.03
C ALA A 105 -0.27 11.31 9.15
N PRO A 106 -0.70 11.68 10.39
CA PRO A 106 0.23 11.77 11.52
C PRO A 106 0.84 10.40 11.83
N GLY A 107 2.14 10.38 12.07
CA GLY A 107 2.85 9.16 12.45
C GLY A 107 3.25 8.26 11.29
N LEU A 108 2.90 8.60 10.05
CA LEU A 108 3.26 7.80 8.88
C LEU A 108 4.67 8.17 8.42
N ARG A 109 5.50 7.15 8.19
CA ARG A 109 6.79 7.31 7.52
C ARG A 109 6.62 7.09 6.04
N LEU A 110 7.11 8.02 5.23
CA LEU A 110 6.96 8.03 3.78
C LEU A 110 8.30 7.94 3.08
N ARG A 111 8.28 7.27 1.93
CA ARG A 111 9.38 7.27 0.97
C ARG A 111 8.79 7.45 -0.42
N ALA A 112 9.31 8.40 -1.18
CA ALA A 112 8.90 8.60 -2.57
C ALA A 112 9.34 7.42 -3.43
N ALA A 113 8.46 7.01 -4.27
CA ALA A 113 8.75 5.93 -5.22
C ALA A 113 9.68 6.41 -6.33
#